data_e35b0b2ec90d3d42ce83e9e87e8d9bf9
#
_entry.id   e35b0b2ec90d3d42ce83e9e87e8d9bf9
#
_cell.length_a   1.000
_cell.length_b   1.000
_cell.length_c   1.000
_cell.angle_alpha   90.00
_cell.angle_beta   90.00
_cell.angle_gamma   90.00
#
_symmetry.space_group_name_H-M   'P 1'
#
loop_
_entity.id
_entity.type
_entity.pdbx_description
1 polymer ?
#
loop_
_entity_poly.entity_id
_entity_poly.type
_entity_poly.pdbx_seq_one_letter_code
_entity_poly.pdbx_strand_id
1 'polypeptide(L)'
;MGENQNNNQEQELDINQLMQIRRDKLAELQEQGKDPFEITKFNRTHTAGQIKANYEEFEQKDVTVAGRIIAKRIMGKASFCTIQDSDEKIQSYVSINDLGEESYKAFKTFDIGDIIGITGFVFKTRTEEISVHAKEVTLLSKSLRPLPEKFHGLKDPDLRYRQRYVDLIMNPEVKKTFETRSKIITEIRRILDEKEYLEVETPILNTISGGATAKPFITHHNALDLPMYLRIATELNLKRLIVGGYDKVYEMGRIFRNEGMDIRHNPEFTSIELYAAYEDYNDMMDITEEIFTKCAMKVLGTTKITYQGQDIDLTPGWKRITMIDSIKEACGVDFNEINSDEEAVKIAKERGLEIPDSTKETRGDVISLFFDEYVEKTLIQPTFIYDYPVEISPLAKRSSKDPRLTERFEIFIGGREYGNAFSELNDPIDQYERFKKQVEARNAGDEEAGMMDEDFIQALEYGMPPTGGLGIGVDRLVMLLTDAASIRDVLLFPTMKPLN
;
A
#
# COMPACT_ATOMS: atom_id res chain seq x y z
N MET A 1 -12.47 36.43 -1.07
CA MET A 1 -12.18 35.73 0.20
C MET A 1 -13.34 35.74 1.21
N GLY A 2 -14.29 36.66 1.11
CA GLY A 2 -15.43 36.76 2.06
C GLY A 2 -16.61 35.78 1.78
N GLU A 3 -16.86 35.46 0.53
CA GLU A 3 -18.02 34.59 0.15
C GLU A 3 -17.82 33.12 0.48
N ASN A 4 -16.57 32.61 0.44
CA ASN A 4 -16.29 31.22 0.80
C ASN A 4 -16.35 30.95 2.31
N GLN A 5 -16.09 31.95 3.15
CA GLN A 5 -16.19 31.78 4.62
C GLN A 5 -17.65 31.78 5.09
N ASN A 6 -18.52 32.59 4.47
CA ASN A 6 -19.94 32.58 4.82
C ASN A 6 -20.64 31.27 4.41
N ASN A 7 -20.34 30.73 3.22
CA ASN A 7 -20.91 29.45 2.80
C ASN A 7 -20.49 28.29 3.70
N ASN A 8 -19.25 28.28 4.21
CA ASN A 8 -18.82 27.25 5.15
C ASN A 8 -19.52 27.38 6.52
N GLN A 9 -19.76 28.58 7.01
CA GLN A 9 -20.48 28.78 8.27
C GLN A 9 -21.95 28.41 8.20
N GLU A 10 -22.65 28.70 7.10
CA GLU A 10 -24.02 28.29 6.88
C GLU A 10 -24.17 26.76 6.73
N GLN A 11 -23.23 26.09 6.07
CA GLN A 11 -23.21 24.61 5.97
C GLN A 11 -22.89 23.95 7.32
N GLU A 12 -22.00 24.50 8.13
CA GLU A 12 -21.69 23.99 9.46
C GLU A 12 -22.88 24.13 10.43
N LEU A 13 -23.61 25.22 10.38
CA LEU A 13 -24.83 25.42 11.18
C LEU A 13 -25.93 24.42 10.80
N ASP A 14 -26.13 24.14 9.52
CA ASP A 14 -27.11 23.15 9.05
C ASP A 14 -26.71 21.71 9.44
N ILE A 15 -25.44 21.35 9.33
CA ILE A 15 -24.91 20.04 9.77
C ILE A 15 -25.12 19.85 11.27
N ASN A 16 -24.83 20.86 12.09
CA ASN A 16 -25.01 20.80 13.54
C ASN A 16 -26.47 20.63 13.94
N GLN A 17 -27.40 21.31 13.25
CA GLN A 17 -28.82 21.16 13.46
C GLN A 17 -29.30 19.74 13.09
N LEU A 18 -28.87 19.21 11.95
CA LEU A 18 -29.18 17.83 11.55
C LEU A 18 -28.65 16.80 12.54
N MET A 19 -27.44 17.02 13.06
CA MET A 19 -26.88 16.14 14.08
C MET A 19 -27.69 16.19 15.40
N GLN A 20 -28.18 17.38 15.81
CA GLN A 20 -29.02 17.51 16.99
C GLN A 20 -30.34 16.78 16.80
N ILE A 21 -31.05 16.99 15.69
CA ILE A 21 -32.29 16.28 15.36
C ILE A 21 -32.12 14.76 15.44
N ARG A 22 -30.99 14.23 14.97
CA ARG A 22 -30.69 12.79 15.02
C ARG A 22 -30.44 12.29 16.42
N ARG A 23 -29.81 13.10 17.29
CA ARG A 23 -29.63 12.81 18.70
C ARG A 23 -30.95 12.81 19.45
N ASP A 24 -31.82 13.76 19.17
CA ASP A 24 -33.15 13.83 19.75
C ASP A 24 -33.99 12.58 19.39
N LYS A 25 -33.96 12.16 18.13
CA LYS A 25 -34.59 10.90 17.68
C LYS A 25 -34.02 9.67 18.40
N LEU A 26 -32.72 9.63 18.65
CA LEU A 26 -32.11 8.55 19.41
C LEU A 26 -32.60 8.55 20.86
N ALA A 27 -32.65 9.73 21.51
CA ALA A 27 -33.14 9.86 22.88
C ALA A 27 -34.59 9.38 22.99
N GLU A 28 -35.47 9.76 22.04
CA GLU A 28 -36.85 9.27 21.98
C GLU A 28 -36.94 7.73 21.87
N LEU A 29 -36.06 7.11 21.07
CA LEU A 29 -35.99 5.64 20.95
C LEU A 29 -35.52 5.00 22.26
N GLN A 30 -34.55 5.59 22.94
CA GLN A 30 -34.04 5.10 24.23
C GLN A 30 -35.11 5.21 25.33
N GLU A 31 -35.84 6.30 25.42
CA GLU A 31 -36.94 6.48 26.33
C GLU A 31 -38.08 5.44 26.10
N GLN A 32 -38.27 5.01 24.85
CA GLN A 32 -39.22 3.97 24.48
C GLN A 32 -38.69 2.53 24.71
N GLY A 33 -37.46 2.34 25.23
CA GLY A 33 -36.82 1.03 25.37
C GLY A 33 -36.51 0.35 24.03
N LYS A 34 -36.31 1.16 22.96
CA LYS A 34 -35.98 0.71 21.60
C LYS A 34 -34.59 1.19 21.16
N ASP A 35 -33.61 1.19 22.10
CA ASP A 35 -32.25 1.63 21.82
C ASP A 35 -31.58 0.69 20.80
N PRO A 36 -31.24 1.16 19.59
CA PRO A 36 -30.58 0.33 18.60
C PRO A 36 -29.15 -0.09 19.00
N PHE A 37 -28.54 0.62 19.93
CA PHE A 37 -27.18 0.30 20.40
C PHE A 37 -27.13 -0.84 21.44
N GLU A 38 -28.26 -1.29 21.95
CA GLU A 38 -28.36 -2.48 22.77
C GLU A 38 -28.35 -3.79 21.95
N ILE A 39 -28.56 -3.70 20.62
CA ILE A 39 -28.55 -4.85 19.74
C ILE A 39 -27.12 -5.32 19.50
N THR A 40 -26.73 -6.46 20.06
CA THR A 40 -25.39 -7.02 19.98
C THR A 40 -25.19 -7.99 18.81
N LYS A 41 -26.27 -8.52 18.25
CA LYS A 41 -26.24 -9.50 17.16
C LYS A 41 -27.47 -9.37 16.24
N PHE A 42 -27.23 -9.50 14.94
CA PHE A 42 -28.28 -9.63 13.95
C PHE A 42 -27.93 -10.74 12.96
N ASN A 43 -28.87 -11.66 12.74
CA ASN A 43 -28.63 -12.85 11.92
C ASN A 43 -28.96 -12.56 10.44
N ARG A 44 -27.99 -11.99 9.73
CA ARG A 44 -28.07 -11.84 8.28
C ARG A 44 -27.89 -13.20 7.60
N THR A 45 -28.78 -13.57 6.68
CA THR A 45 -28.68 -14.84 5.92
C THR A 45 -27.89 -14.68 4.62
N HIS A 46 -28.04 -13.55 3.93
CA HIS A 46 -27.47 -13.31 2.60
C HIS A 46 -26.99 -11.87 2.44
N THR A 47 -26.03 -11.67 1.54
CA THR A 47 -25.65 -10.34 1.08
C THR A 47 -26.44 -9.92 -0.16
N ALA A 48 -26.47 -8.63 -0.45
CA ALA A 48 -27.13 -8.09 -1.63
C ALA A 48 -26.57 -8.69 -2.94
N GLY A 49 -25.23 -8.84 -3.02
CA GLY A 49 -24.55 -9.44 -4.16
C GLY A 49 -24.92 -10.90 -4.36
N GLN A 50 -24.99 -11.71 -3.29
CA GLN A 50 -25.43 -13.11 -3.37
C GLN A 50 -26.85 -13.23 -3.92
N ILE A 51 -27.78 -12.39 -3.45
CA ILE A 51 -29.15 -12.39 -3.90
C ILE A 51 -29.26 -12.01 -5.39
N LYS A 52 -28.55 -10.96 -5.80
CA LYS A 52 -28.57 -10.47 -7.19
C LYS A 52 -27.96 -11.47 -8.16
N ALA A 53 -26.81 -12.09 -7.78
CA ALA A 53 -26.12 -13.06 -8.60
C ALA A 53 -26.91 -14.37 -8.81
N ASN A 54 -27.78 -14.72 -7.85
CA ASN A 54 -28.52 -15.99 -7.86
C ASN A 54 -30.03 -15.76 -7.74
N TYR A 55 -30.56 -14.72 -8.40
CA TYR A 55 -31.96 -14.29 -8.28
C TYR A 55 -32.96 -15.45 -8.45
N GLU A 56 -32.78 -16.29 -9.46
CA GLU A 56 -33.66 -17.42 -9.76
C GLU A 56 -33.79 -18.40 -8.59
N GLU A 57 -32.71 -18.56 -7.82
CA GLU A 57 -32.71 -19.40 -6.62
C GLU A 57 -33.50 -18.75 -5.47
N PHE A 58 -33.42 -17.41 -5.35
CA PHE A 58 -33.99 -16.68 -4.22
C PHE A 58 -35.38 -16.10 -4.49
N GLU A 59 -35.86 -16.13 -5.71
CA GLU A 59 -37.19 -15.60 -6.06
C GLU A 59 -38.27 -16.19 -5.14
N GLN A 60 -39.08 -15.31 -4.52
CA GLN A 60 -40.14 -15.62 -3.54
C GLN A 60 -39.65 -16.34 -2.25
N LYS A 61 -38.33 -16.48 -2.03
CA LYS A 61 -37.81 -17.02 -0.77
C LYS A 61 -37.52 -15.92 0.24
N ASP A 62 -37.73 -16.25 1.51
CA ASP A 62 -37.42 -15.36 2.63
C ASP A 62 -35.91 -15.24 2.81
N VAL A 63 -35.45 -14.01 2.95
CA VAL A 63 -34.07 -13.64 3.23
C VAL A 63 -34.01 -12.60 4.35
N THR A 64 -32.89 -12.55 5.05
CA THR A 64 -32.60 -11.48 6.00
C THR A 64 -31.32 -10.79 5.55
N VAL A 65 -31.43 -9.50 5.24
CA VAL A 65 -30.34 -8.64 4.78
C VAL A 65 -30.09 -7.52 5.79
N ALA A 66 -28.88 -7.00 5.85
CA ALA A 66 -28.56 -5.85 6.68
C ALA A 66 -27.60 -4.91 5.96
N GLY A 67 -27.81 -3.61 6.10
CA GLY A 67 -26.95 -2.63 5.43
C GLY A 67 -27.30 -1.21 5.82
N ARG A 68 -26.53 -0.28 5.29
CA ARG A 68 -26.70 1.17 5.49
C ARG A 68 -27.74 1.74 4.51
N ILE A 69 -28.69 2.50 5.01
CA ILE A 69 -29.63 3.25 4.17
C ILE A 69 -28.85 4.30 3.38
N ILE A 70 -28.89 4.19 2.06
CA ILE A 70 -28.26 5.15 1.14
C ILE A 70 -29.27 5.94 0.31
N ALA A 71 -30.50 5.48 0.24
CA ALA A 71 -31.62 6.19 -0.35
C ALA A 71 -32.94 5.73 0.28
N LYS A 72 -33.87 6.66 0.42
CA LYS A 72 -35.21 6.38 0.93
C LYS A 72 -36.23 7.27 0.24
N ARG A 73 -37.33 6.68 -0.24
CA ARG A 73 -38.44 7.39 -0.90
C ARG A 73 -39.74 6.94 -0.29
N ILE A 74 -40.42 7.87 0.37
CA ILE A 74 -41.73 7.63 1.02
C ILE A 74 -42.84 8.01 0.04
N MET A 75 -43.79 7.10 -0.18
CA MET A 75 -44.94 7.29 -1.08
C MET A 75 -46.25 6.93 -0.34
N GLY A 76 -46.60 7.70 0.69
CA GLY A 76 -47.80 7.49 1.47
C GLY A 76 -47.79 6.20 2.31
N LYS A 77 -48.51 5.16 1.87
CA LYS A 77 -48.62 3.86 2.55
C LYS A 77 -47.51 2.86 2.21
N ALA A 78 -46.66 3.21 1.27
CA ALA A 78 -45.53 2.37 0.86
C ALA A 78 -44.28 3.25 0.71
N SER A 79 -43.11 2.62 0.74
CA SER A 79 -41.79 3.25 0.61
C SER A 79 -40.85 2.33 -0.12
N PHE A 80 -39.89 2.93 -0.81
CA PHE A 80 -38.68 2.24 -1.25
C PHE A 80 -37.47 2.70 -0.45
N CYS A 81 -36.65 1.76 -0.05
CA CYS A 81 -35.40 1.99 0.67
C CYS A 81 -34.31 1.22 -0.05
N THR A 82 -33.17 1.86 -0.30
CA THR A 82 -31.97 1.18 -0.81
C THR A 82 -30.97 1.08 0.32
N ILE A 83 -30.57 -0.13 0.64
CA ILE A 83 -29.47 -0.39 1.58
C ILE A 83 -28.23 -0.83 0.84
N GLN A 84 -27.08 -0.46 1.36
CA GLN A 84 -25.75 -0.86 0.91
C GLN A 84 -25.13 -1.74 1.98
N ASP A 85 -24.73 -2.94 1.62
CA ASP A 85 -23.97 -3.85 2.49
C ASP A 85 -22.50 -3.93 2.12
N SER A 86 -21.83 -5.05 2.42
CA SER A 86 -20.39 -5.24 2.16
C SER A 86 -20.06 -5.30 0.66
N ASP A 87 -20.92 -5.84 -0.16
CA ASP A 87 -20.65 -6.16 -1.57
C ASP A 87 -21.48 -5.33 -2.56
N GLU A 88 -22.76 -5.07 -2.25
CA GLU A 88 -23.66 -4.49 -3.27
C GLU A 88 -24.77 -3.64 -2.61
N LYS A 89 -25.62 -3.05 -3.42
CA LYS A 89 -26.83 -2.34 -3.01
C LYS A 89 -28.05 -3.20 -3.33
N ILE A 90 -29.05 -3.18 -2.45
CA ILE A 90 -30.34 -3.82 -2.73
C ILE A 90 -31.48 -2.90 -2.35
N GLN A 91 -32.48 -2.86 -3.22
CA GLN A 91 -33.72 -2.13 -2.94
C GLN A 91 -34.62 -2.96 -2.04
N SER A 92 -35.39 -2.29 -1.19
CA SER A 92 -36.42 -2.92 -0.38
C SER A 92 -37.72 -2.16 -0.51
N TYR A 93 -38.81 -2.88 -0.72
CA TYR A 93 -40.16 -2.38 -0.68
C TYR A 93 -40.72 -2.54 0.74
N VAL A 94 -41.17 -1.44 1.33
CA VAL A 94 -41.61 -1.39 2.72
C VAL A 94 -42.99 -0.80 2.74
N SER A 95 -44.00 -1.56 3.18
CA SER A 95 -45.40 -1.09 3.20
C SER A 95 -46.02 -1.17 4.59
N ILE A 96 -47.03 -0.32 4.83
CA ILE A 96 -47.82 -0.32 6.04
C ILE A 96 -48.62 -1.62 6.21
N ASN A 97 -49.03 -2.21 5.06
CA ASN A 97 -49.84 -3.44 5.06
C ASN A 97 -49.05 -4.64 5.56
N ASP A 98 -47.73 -4.67 5.30
CA ASP A 98 -46.87 -5.80 5.65
C ASP A 98 -46.24 -5.59 7.05
N LEU A 99 -45.78 -4.36 7.36
CA LEU A 99 -45.13 -4.06 8.63
C LEU A 99 -46.12 -3.77 9.79
N GLY A 100 -47.32 -3.38 9.50
CA GLY A 100 -48.22 -2.77 10.44
C GLY A 100 -47.95 -1.26 10.64
N GLU A 101 -48.91 -0.56 11.23
CA GLU A 101 -48.90 0.90 11.34
C GLU A 101 -47.76 1.42 12.21
N GLU A 102 -47.49 0.81 13.34
CA GLU A 102 -46.46 1.23 14.30
C GLU A 102 -45.07 1.09 13.70
N SER A 103 -44.71 -0.10 13.16
CA SER A 103 -43.42 -0.37 12.58
C SER A 103 -43.15 0.46 11.33
N TYR A 104 -44.18 0.69 10.49
CA TYR A 104 -44.04 1.55 9.34
C TYR A 104 -43.86 3.02 9.72
N LYS A 105 -44.54 3.50 10.78
CA LYS A 105 -44.34 4.85 11.34
C LYS A 105 -42.90 5.00 11.87
N ALA A 106 -42.40 4.02 12.58
CA ALA A 106 -41.01 4.01 13.06
C ALA A 106 -40.03 4.03 11.88
N PHE A 107 -40.19 3.18 10.86
CA PHE A 107 -39.34 3.17 9.66
C PHE A 107 -39.31 4.55 8.95
N LYS A 108 -40.41 5.29 8.93
CA LYS A 108 -40.40 6.63 8.32
C LYS A 108 -39.50 7.63 9.03
N THR A 109 -39.19 7.44 10.31
CA THR A 109 -38.28 8.32 11.07
C THR A 109 -36.82 8.00 10.86
N PHE A 110 -36.46 6.82 10.31
CA PHE A 110 -35.09 6.44 10.03
C PHE A 110 -34.45 7.40 9.04
N ASP A 111 -33.17 7.66 9.20
CA ASP A 111 -32.43 8.62 8.38
C ASP A 111 -31.52 7.90 7.36
N ILE A 112 -31.16 8.60 6.30
CA ILE A 112 -30.08 8.17 5.41
C ILE A 112 -28.79 8.10 6.24
N GLY A 113 -28.09 6.98 6.15
CA GLY A 113 -26.91 6.66 6.97
C GLY A 113 -27.19 5.66 8.08
N ASP A 114 -28.44 5.48 8.53
CA ASP A 114 -28.80 4.47 9.53
C ASP A 114 -28.49 3.05 9.00
N ILE A 115 -28.11 2.14 9.89
CA ILE A 115 -27.94 0.73 9.57
C ILE A 115 -29.18 -0.02 10.01
N ILE A 116 -29.77 -0.76 9.08
CA ILE A 116 -30.99 -1.52 9.33
C ILE A 116 -30.85 -2.97 8.90
N GLY A 117 -31.62 -3.84 9.56
CA GLY A 117 -31.89 -5.19 9.15
C GLY A 117 -33.28 -5.29 8.52
N ILE A 118 -33.44 -6.09 7.47
CA ILE A 118 -34.68 -6.31 6.75
C ILE A 118 -34.88 -7.81 6.57
N THR A 119 -35.97 -8.35 7.07
CA THR A 119 -36.44 -9.71 6.79
C THR A 119 -37.61 -9.65 5.83
N GLY A 120 -37.58 -10.44 4.77
CA GLY A 120 -38.64 -10.46 3.77
C GLY A 120 -38.30 -11.38 2.61
N PHE A 121 -39.12 -11.42 1.58
CA PHE A 121 -38.91 -12.25 0.41
C PHE A 121 -38.36 -11.49 -0.79
N VAL A 122 -37.58 -12.17 -1.62
CA VAL A 122 -36.97 -11.59 -2.82
C VAL A 122 -38.00 -11.55 -3.96
N PHE A 123 -38.05 -10.43 -4.69
CA PHE A 123 -38.93 -10.26 -5.86
C PHE A 123 -38.34 -9.28 -6.86
N LYS A 124 -38.86 -9.24 -8.07
CA LYS A 124 -38.61 -8.17 -9.03
C LYS A 124 -39.73 -7.16 -9.04
N THR A 125 -39.39 -5.88 -9.06
CA THR A 125 -40.34 -4.80 -9.25
C THR A 125 -40.85 -4.75 -10.70
N ARG A 126 -41.83 -3.90 -11.00
CA ARG A 126 -42.32 -3.68 -12.39
C ARG A 126 -41.24 -3.15 -13.33
N THR A 127 -40.18 -2.58 -12.80
CA THR A 127 -39.02 -2.06 -13.54
C THR A 127 -37.86 -3.05 -13.53
N GLU A 128 -38.11 -4.34 -13.27
CA GLU A 128 -37.13 -5.43 -13.24
C GLU A 128 -36.01 -5.26 -12.17
N GLU A 129 -36.19 -4.37 -11.19
CA GLU A 129 -35.21 -4.20 -10.10
C GLU A 129 -35.38 -5.30 -9.05
N ILE A 130 -34.30 -6.08 -8.79
CA ILE A 130 -34.28 -7.12 -7.76
C ILE A 130 -34.36 -6.45 -6.38
N SER A 131 -35.35 -6.82 -5.60
CA SER A 131 -35.73 -6.15 -4.37
C SER A 131 -36.15 -7.15 -3.28
N VAL A 132 -36.10 -6.71 -2.03
CA VAL A 132 -36.66 -7.44 -0.87
C VAL A 132 -37.99 -6.81 -0.50
N HIS A 133 -39.08 -7.59 -0.48
CA HIS A 133 -40.37 -7.19 0.05
C HIS A 133 -40.34 -7.38 1.57
N ALA A 134 -40.21 -6.30 2.30
CA ALA A 134 -39.99 -6.32 3.75
C ALA A 134 -41.21 -6.79 4.52
N LYS A 135 -41.06 -7.79 5.36
CA LYS A 135 -41.99 -8.26 6.39
C LYS A 135 -41.66 -7.67 7.74
N GLU A 136 -40.37 -7.43 7.98
CA GLU A 136 -39.85 -6.84 9.23
C GLU A 136 -38.67 -5.93 8.92
N VAL A 137 -38.56 -4.80 9.65
CA VAL A 137 -37.44 -3.87 9.57
C VAL A 137 -36.99 -3.51 10.98
N THR A 138 -35.72 -3.70 11.27
CA THR A 138 -35.10 -3.43 12.56
C THR A 138 -34.02 -2.36 12.41
N LEU A 139 -34.03 -1.31 13.24
CA LEU A 139 -32.95 -0.34 13.33
C LEU A 139 -31.79 -0.97 14.14
N LEU A 140 -30.63 -1.17 13.50
CA LEU A 140 -29.46 -1.82 14.13
C LEU A 140 -28.44 -0.80 14.64
N SER A 141 -28.39 0.39 14.04
CA SER A 141 -27.52 1.47 14.48
C SER A 141 -27.99 2.80 13.91
N LYS A 142 -28.04 3.81 14.77
CA LYS A 142 -28.41 5.18 14.41
C LYS A 142 -27.20 5.98 13.91
N SER A 143 -27.29 6.52 12.71
CA SER A 143 -26.29 7.44 12.17
C SER A 143 -26.52 8.85 12.71
N LEU A 144 -25.69 9.30 13.64
CA LEU A 144 -25.83 10.63 14.26
C LEU A 144 -25.27 11.77 13.40
N ARG A 145 -24.38 11.46 12.46
CA ARG A 145 -23.83 12.41 11.50
C ARG A 145 -24.39 12.14 10.11
N PRO A 146 -24.90 13.16 9.38
CA PRO A 146 -25.37 12.95 8.00
C PRO A 146 -24.20 12.55 7.10
N LEU A 147 -24.51 11.72 6.10
CA LEU A 147 -23.54 11.45 5.02
C LEU A 147 -23.40 12.69 4.14
N PRO A 148 -22.23 12.92 3.53
CA PRO A 148 -22.07 13.96 2.51
C PRO A 148 -23.08 13.83 1.38
N GLU A 149 -23.53 14.94 0.81
CA GLU A 149 -24.48 14.91 -0.30
C GLU A 149 -23.87 14.23 -1.53
N LYS A 150 -24.64 13.34 -2.18
CA LYS A 150 -24.19 12.58 -3.36
C LYS A 150 -23.67 13.45 -4.50
N PHE A 151 -24.21 14.67 -4.67
CA PHE A 151 -23.84 15.56 -5.76
C PHE A 151 -22.53 16.32 -5.53
N HIS A 152 -22.12 16.47 -4.29
CA HIS A 152 -20.87 17.13 -3.94
C HIS A 152 -19.82 16.14 -3.43
N GLY A 153 -20.18 14.89 -3.13
CA GLY A 153 -19.36 13.75 -2.74
C GLY A 153 -18.04 14.10 -2.04
N LEU A 154 -17.41 13.21 -1.37
CA LEU A 154 -16.00 13.36 -0.99
C LEU A 154 -15.12 13.40 -2.24
N LYS A 155 -15.15 14.52 -3.00
CA LYS A 155 -14.30 14.73 -4.18
C LYS A 155 -12.90 15.20 -3.80
N ASP A 156 -12.80 15.90 -2.67
CA ASP A 156 -11.51 16.37 -2.14
C ASP A 156 -10.67 15.15 -1.71
N PRO A 157 -9.54 14.89 -2.38
CA PRO A 157 -8.66 13.77 -2.06
C PRO A 157 -8.14 13.81 -0.61
N ASP A 158 -7.84 14.99 -0.08
CA ASP A 158 -7.35 15.15 1.29
C ASP A 158 -8.39 14.69 2.32
N LEU A 159 -9.64 15.10 2.14
CA LEU A 159 -10.74 14.67 2.98
C LEU A 159 -11.03 13.16 2.87
N ARG A 160 -10.92 12.59 1.66
CA ARG A 160 -11.06 11.14 1.42
C ARG A 160 -10.02 10.32 2.20
N TYR A 161 -8.78 10.77 2.24
CA TYR A 161 -7.72 10.10 3.00
C TYR A 161 -7.92 10.24 4.50
N ARG A 162 -8.35 11.41 5.00
CA ARG A 162 -8.60 11.66 6.43
C ARG A 162 -9.82 10.94 6.97
N GLN A 163 -10.87 10.84 6.16
CA GLN A 163 -12.14 10.20 6.52
C GLN A 163 -12.37 8.96 5.65
N ARG A 164 -11.41 8.06 5.59
CA ARG A 164 -11.46 6.85 4.77
C ARG A 164 -12.74 6.03 5.01
N TYR A 165 -13.25 5.99 6.22
CA TYR A 165 -14.50 5.32 6.55
C TYR A 165 -15.71 5.94 5.84
N VAL A 166 -15.70 7.26 5.59
CA VAL A 166 -16.74 7.92 4.79
C VAL A 166 -16.49 7.69 3.30
N ASP A 167 -15.24 7.76 2.84
CA ASP A 167 -14.84 7.45 1.46
C ASP A 167 -15.30 6.03 1.07
N LEU A 168 -15.10 5.03 1.91
CA LEU A 168 -15.55 3.65 1.69
C LEU A 168 -17.08 3.51 1.63
N ILE A 169 -17.83 4.40 2.29
CA ILE A 169 -19.30 4.43 2.21
C ILE A 169 -19.76 5.08 0.91
N MET A 170 -19.13 6.21 0.53
CA MET A 170 -19.58 7.04 -0.60
C MET A 170 -19.07 6.54 -1.94
N ASN A 171 -17.88 5.95 -1.96
CA ASN A 171 -17.13 5.48 -3.14
C ASN A 171 -16.84 3.98 -3.03
N PRO A 172 -17.81 3.09 -3.32
CA PRO A 172 -17.63 1.64 -3.15
C PRO A 172 -16.48 1.04 -3.95
N GLU A 173 -16.10 1.67 -5.08
CA GLU A 173 -14.97 1.28 -5.91
C GLU A 173 -13.64 1.30 -5.15
N VAL A 174 -13.50 2.17 -4.14
CA VAL A 174 -12.30 2.24 -3.28
C VAL A 174 -12.07 0.93 -2.52
N LYS A 175 -13.15 0.21 -2.15
CA LYS A 175 -13.02 -1.11 -1.51
C LYS A 175 -12.27 -2.10 -2.37
N LYS A 176 -12.49 -2.07 -3.70
CA LYS A 176 -11.84 -2.99 -4.66
C LYS A 176 -10.32 -2.86 -4.64
N THR A 177 -9.80 -1.64 -4.46
CA THR A 177 -8.35 -1.42 -4.33
C THR A 177 -7.79 -2.20 -3.14
N PHE A 178 -8.43 -2.14 -1.98
CA PHE A 178 -7.97 -2.82 -0.77
C PHE A 178 -8.20 -4.34 -0.81
N GLU A 179 -9.28 -4.80 -1.45
CA GLU A 179 -9.52 -6.21 -1.72
C GLU A 179 -8.46 -6.77 -2.68
N THR A 180 -8.12 -6.00 -3.73
CA THR A 180 -7.05 -6.34 -4.67
C THR A 180 -5.69 -6.38 -3.97
N ARG A 181 -5.40 -5.40 -3.10
CA ARG A 181 -4.20 -5.41 -2.24
C ARG A 181 -4.10 -6.71 -1.42
N SER A 182 -5.18 -7.11 -0.75
CA SER A 182 -5.21 -8.37 0.01
C SER A 182 -4.95 -9.59 -0.86
N LYS A 183 -5.51 -9.62 -2.08
CA LYS A 183 -5.29 -10.72 -3.04
C LYS A 183 -3.84 -10.78 -3.51
N ILE A 184 -3.22 -9.63 -3.78
CA ILE A 184 -1.79 -9.54 -4.16
C ILE A 184 -0.91 -10.08 -3.04
N ILE A 185 -1.10 -9.64 -1.80
CA ILE A 185 -0.36 -10.11 -0.62
C ILE A 185 -0.50 -11.63 -0.44
N THR A 186 -1.71 -12.14 -0.57
CA THR A 186 -1.96 -13.59 -0.48
C THR A 186 -1.27 -14.35 -1.61
N GLU A 187 -1.25 -13.80 -2.82
CA GLU A 187 -0.62 -14.45 -3.97
C GLU A 187 0.91 -14.47 -3.83
N ILE A 188 1.53 -13.38 -3.35
CA ILE A 188 2.97 -13.37 -3.05
C ILE A 188 3.32 -14.46 -2.04
N ARG A 189 2.58 -14.56 -0.93
CA ARG A 189 2.81 -15.64 0.06
C ARG A 189 2.69 -17.03 -0.55
N ARG A 190 1.65 -17.26 -1.37
CA ARG A 190 1.47 -18.54 -2.05
C ARG A 190 2.66 -18.89 -2.96
N ILE A 191 3.19 -17.92 -3.71
CA ILE A 191 4.34 -18.12 -4.59
C ILE A 191 5.57 -18.51 -3.76
N LEU A 192 5.81 -17.84 -2.64
CA LEU A 192 6.96 -18.08 -1.78
C LEU A 192 6.85 -19.40 -1.02
N ASP A 193 5.65 -19.75 -0.53
CA ASP A 193 5.38 -21.05 0.08
C ASP A 193 5.65 -22.20 -0.89
N GLU A 194 5.22 -22.07 -2.17
CA GLU A 194 5.49 -23.07 -3.21
C GLU A 194 6.98 -23.22 -3.53
N LYS A 195 7.79 -22.21 -3.24
CA LYS A 195 9.25 -22.17 -3.40
C LYS A 195 9.99 -22.52 -2.11
N GLU A 196 9.27 -22.96 -1.08
CA GLU A 196 9.82 -23.39 0.21
C GLU A 196 10.51 -22.26 1.01
N TYR A 197 10.10 -20.99 0.81
CA TYR A 197 10.52 -19.90 1.67
C TYR A 197 9.75 -19.91 2.99
N LEU A 198 10.46 -19.75 4.10
CA LEU A 198 9.87 -19.62 5.44
C LEU A 198 9.54 -18.14 5.71
N GLU A 199 8.25 -17.82 5.99
CA GLU A 199 7.88 -16.50 6.49
C GLU A 199 8.33 -16.36 7.96
N VAL A 200 9.06 -15.29 8.26
CA VAL A 200 9.58 -15.02 9.60
C VAL A 200 9.22 -13.60 10.05
N GLU A 201 9.31 -13.34 11.34
CA GLU A 201 9.15 -12.02 11.93
C GLU A 201 10.42 -11.63 12.68
N THR A 202 10.94 -10.44 12.38
CA THR A 202 12.10 -9.86 13.06
C THR A 202 11.71 -8.57 13.79
N PRO A 203 12.52 -8.09 14.75
CA PRO A 203 12.17 -6.92 15.55
C PRO A 203 11.88 -5.66 14.71
N ILE A 204 10.79 -4.96 15.03
CA ILE A 204 10.52 -3.61 14.53
C ILE A 204 11.40 -2.58 15.26
N LEU A 205 11.63 -2.79 16.57
CA LEU A 205 12.48 -1.94 17.39
C LEU A 205 13.90 -2.52 17.45
N ASN A 206 14.86 -1.74 16.98
CA ASN A 206 16.28 -2.13 16.92
C ASN A 206 17.13 -1.16 17.75
N THR A 207 18.25 -1.64 18.28
CA THR A 207 19.24 -0.80 18.97
C THR A 207 20.20 -0.13 17.99
N ILE A 208 20.26 -0.60 16.75
CA ILE A 208 21.08 -0.10 15.65
C ILE A 208 20.19 0.07 14.42
N SER A 209 20.34 1.16 13.67
CA SER A 209 19.69 1.35 12.38
C SER A 209 20.63 0.93 11.26
N GLY A 210 20.18 0.05 10.37
CA GLY A 210 20.97 -0.45 9.24
C GLY A 210 20.13 -1.25 8.24
N GLY A 211 20.79 -1.77 7.18
CA GLY A 211 20.15 -2.52 6.10
C GLY A 211 19.60 -1.65 4.96
N ALA A 212 19.64 -0.33 5.08
CA ALA A 212 19.27 0.62 4.03
C ALA A 212 19.93 1.97 4.27
N THR A 213 19.90 2.84 3.27
CA THR A 213 20.26 4.26 3.40
C THR A 213 18.96 5.04 3.58
N ALA A 214 18.65 5.40 4.83
CA ALA A 214 17.42 6.11 5.18
C ALA A 214 17.49 6.68 6.59
N LYS A 215 16.80 7.79 6.84
CA LYS A 215 16.70 8.39 8.18
C LYS A 215 15.72 7.61 9.05
N PRO A 216 16.12 7.06 10.23
CA PRO A 216 15.23 6.30 11.10
C PRO A 216 14.34 7.20 11.96
N PHE A 217 13.18 6.67 12.40
CA PHE A 217 12.47 7.18 13.57
C PHE A 217 13.15 6.69 14.83
N ILE A 218 13.34 7.60 15.78
CA ILE A 218 13.99 7.33 17.08
C ILE A 218 12.92 7.31 18.16
N THR A 219 13.00 6.32 19.05
CA THR A 219 12.18 6.22 20.26
C THR A 219 13.05 5.89 21.48
N HIS A 220 12.45 5.76 22.67
CA HIS A 220 13.15 5.47 23.91
C HIS A 220 12.48 4.34 24.67
N HIS A 221 13.26 3.33 25.06
CA HIS A 221 12.80 2.23 25.92
C HIS A 221 12.96 2.59 27.37
N ASN A 222 11.89 3.01 28.05
CA ASN A 222 11.92 3.58 29.40
C ASN A 222 12.56 2.66 30.45
N ALA A 223 12.23 1.36 30.42
CA ALA A 223 12.72 0.41 31.44
C ALA A 223 14.22 0.08 31.30
N LEU A 224 14.78 0.20 30.09
CA LEU A 224 16.20 -0.04 29.82
C LEU A 224 17.00 1.24 29.72
N ASP A 225 16.31 2.41 29.77
CA ASP A 225 16.91 3.72 29.53
C ASP A 225 17.77 3.78 28.27
N LEU A 226 17.21 3.28 27.15
CA LEU A 226 17.93 3.02 25.91
C LEU A 226 17.22 3.66 24.71
N PRO A 227 17.93 4.45 23.87
CA PRO A 227 17.39 4.87 22.59
C PRO A 227 17.22 3.67 21.65
N MET A 228 16.12 3.62 20.93
CA MET A 228 15.84 2.58 19.94
C MET A 228 15.36 3.21 18.63
N TYR A 229 15.51 2.46 17.56
CA TYR A 229 15.17 2.87 16.21
C TYR A 229 14.06 1.98 15.66
N LEU A 230 13.06 2.58 15.01
CA LEU A 230 12.16 1.81 14.15
C LEU A 230 12.92 1.34 12.93
N ARG A 231 12.75 0.08 12.53
CA ARG A 231 13.49 -0.55 11.43
C ARG A 231 13.28 0.19 10.11
N ILE A 232 14.35 0.39 9.36
CA ILE A 232 14.36 0.96 8.01
C ILE A 232 14.46 -0.11 6.92
N ALA A 233 14.80 -1.35 7.28
CA ALA A 233 14.90 -2.56 6.48
C ALA A 233 14.83 -3.80 7.40
N THR A 234 14.59 -4.99 6.85
CA THR A 234 14.66 -6.28 7.57
C THR A 234 15.95 -7.05 7.26
N GLU A 235 16.71 -6.60 6.30
CA GLU A 235 17.86 -7.23 5.66
C GLU A 235 18.85 -7.89 6.64
N LEU A 236 19.43 -7.11 7.58
CA LEU A 236 20.50 -7.62 8.43
C LEU A 236 20.03 -8.76 9.34
N ASN A 237 18.77 -8.73 9.78
CA ASN A 237 18.20 -9.80 10.59
C ASN A 237 17.93 -11.05 9.76
N LEU A 238 17.44 -10.92 8.53
CA LEU A 238 17.19 -12.05 7.64
C LEU A 238 18.49 -12.73 7.22
N LYS A 239 19.56 -11.98 6.96
CA LYS A 239 20.90 -12.52 6.70
C LYS A 239 21.46 -13.30 7.90
N ARG A 240 21.20 -12.84 9.14
CA ARG A 240 21.56 -13.61 10.35
C ARG A 240 20.86 -14.97 10.41
N LEU A 241 19.62 -15.07 9.90
CA LEU A 241 18.90 -16.34 9.81
C LEU A 241 19.53 -17.27 8.76
N ILE A 242 20.03 -16.74 7.64
CA ILE A 242 20.77 -17.50 6.64
C ILE A 242 22.09 -18.02 7.26
N VAL A 243 22.83 -17.19 8.00
CA VAL A 243 24.00 -17.64 8.78
C VAL A 243 23.61 -18.74 9.76
N GLY A 244 22.44 -18.64 10.37
CA GLY A 244 21.88 -19.63 11.31
C GLY A 244 21.47 -20.95 10.68
N GLY A 245 21.54 -21.07 9.34
CA GLY A 245 21.29 -22.32 8.61
C GLY A 245 19.88 -22.46 8.00
N TYR A 246 19.11 -21.38 7.91
CA TYR A 246 17.91 -21.38 7.06
C TYR A 246 18.31 -21.18 5.60
N ASP A 247 17.81 -22.03 4.71
CA ASP A 247 18.11 -21.93 3.28
C ASP A 247 17.34 -20.77 2.61
N LYS A 248 16.04 -20.59 2.94
CA LYS A 248 15.17 -19.60 2.32
C LYS A 248 14.27 -18.96 3.37
N VAL A 249 14.35 -17.65 3.50
CA VAL A 249 13.52 -16.87 4.43
C VAL A 249 12.96 -15.64 3.75
N TYR A 250 11.79 -15.17 4.21
CA TYR A 250 11.27 -13.87 3.85
C TYR A 250 10.50 -13.22 5.00
N GLU A 251 10.42 -11.92 4.99
CA GLU A 251 9.55 -11.14 5.85
C GLU A 251 8.78 -10.12 5.03
N MET A 252 7.45 -10.10 5.20
CA MET A 252 6.59 -9.06 4.65
C MET A 252 6.06 -8.20 5.80
N GLY A 253 6.49 -6.94 5.87
CA GLY A 253 6.15 -6.12 7.01
C GLY A 253 6.23 -4.62 6.76
N ARG A 254 5.94 -3.86 7.83
CA ARG A 254 6.09 -2.42 7.84
C ARG A 254 7.53 -2.03 8.02
N ILE A 255 7.94 -1.07 7.18
CA ILE A 255 9.23 -0.38 7.20
C ILE A 255 8.94 1.09 7.51
N PHE A 256 9.85 1.76 8.22
CA PHE A 256 9.67 3.10 8.74
C PHE A 256 10.85 3.98 8.32
N ARG A 257 10.60 5.03 7.53
CA ARG A 257 11.62 6.00 7.09
C ARG A 257 11.15 7.40 7.41
N ASN A 258 11.94 8.15 8.18
CA ASN A 258 11.63 9.52 8.61
C ASN A 258 12.05 10.54 7.54
N GLU A 259 11.41 10.41 6.39
CA GLU A 259 11.67 11.19 5.18
C GLU A 259 10.44 12.03 4.79
N GLY A 260 10.55 12.76 3.69
CA GLY A 260 9.46 13.55 3.14
C GLY A 260 8.25 12.70 2.71
N MET A 261 7.07 13.31 2.70
CA MET A 261 5.83 12.68 2.24
C MET A 261 5.39 13.28 0.91
N ASP A 262 5.21 12.44 -0.09
CA ASP A 262 4.71 12.83 -1.40
C ASP A 262 3.71 11.80 -1.97
N ILE A 263 3.51 11.78 -3.27
CA ILE A 263 2.65 10.81 -3.95
C ILE A 263 3.26 9.40 -4.03
N ARG A 264 4.57 9.26 -3.77
CA ARG A 264 5.33 8.00 -3.87
C ARG A 264 5.81 7.50 -2.51
N HIS A 265 5.95 8.41 -1.52
CA HIS A 265 6.56 8.14 -0.22
C HIS A 265 5.59 8.40 0.93
N ASN A 266 5.52 7.45 1.85
CA ASN A 266 4.81 7.54 3.13
C ASN A 266 5.79 7.11 4.23
N PRO A 267 5.79 7.74 5.42
CA PRO A 267 6.76 7.45 6.47
C PRO A 267 6.78 5.99 6.93
N GLU A 268 5.67 5.30 6.77
CA GLU A 268 5.56 3.87 6.93
C GLU A 268 4.95 3.24 5.67
N PHE A 269 5.52 2.13 5.22
CA PHE A 269 5.07 1.43 4.02
C PHE A 269 5.29 -0.08 4.18
N THR A 270 4.68 -0.87 3.31
CA THR A 270 4.87 -2.32 3.31
C THR A 270 5.92 -2.71 2.29
N SER A 271 6.95 -3.41 2.74
CA SER A 271 7.94 -4.07 1.91
C SER A 271 7.94 -5.58 2.16
N ILE A 272 8.44 -6.32 1.20
CA ILE A 272 8.84 -7.70 1.37
C ILE A 272 10.32 -7.81 1.05
N GLU A 273 11.05 -8.48 1.92
CA GLU A 273 12.44 -8.86 1.68
C GLU A 273 12.57 -10.39 1.78
N LEU A 274 13.29 -11.00 0.86
CA LEU A 274 13.52 -12.43 0.79
C LEU A 274 14.98 -12.74 0.50
N TYR A 275 15.47 -13.83 1.08
CA TYR A 275 16.87 -14.28 0.97
C TYR A 275 16.90 -15.79 0.74
N ALA A 276 17.75 -16.22 -0.22
CA ALA A 276 17.94 -17.62 -0.56
C ALA A 276 19.43 -17.98 -0.62
N ALA A 277 19.83 -18.91 0.22
CA ALA A 277 21.17 -19.49 0.18
C ALA A 277 21.39 -20.24 -1.13
N TYR A 278 22.63 -20.14 -1.65
CA TYR A 278 23.08 -20.78 -2.89
C TYR A 278 22.40 -20.29 -4.17
N GLU A 279 21.65 -19.18 -4.09
CA GLU A 279 21.09 -18.44 -5.22
C GLU A 279 21.84 -17.11 -5.42
N ASP A 280 21.78 -16.55 -6.62
CA ASP A 280 22.42 -15.28 -6.98
C ASP A 280 21.41 -14.23 -7.46
N TYR A 281 21.90 -13.08 -7.89
CA TYR A 281 21.06 -11.99 -8.37
C TYR A 281 20.28 -12.32 -9.65
N ASN A 282 20.71 -13.32 -10.45
CA ASN A 282 19.93 -13.78 -11.62
C ASN A 282 18.70 -14.58 -11.19
N ASP A 283 18.83 -15.43 -10.17
CA ASP A 283 17.69 -16.13 -9.57
C ASP A 283 16.69 -15.12 -8.98
N MET A 284 17.18 -14.03 -8.40
CA MET A 284 16.34 -12.93 -7.90
C MET A 284 15.63 -12.17 -9.02
N MET A 285 16.20 -12.04 -10.22
CA MET A 285 15.49 -11.51 -11.40
C MET A 285 14.33 -12.44 -11.80
N ASP A 286 14.58 -13.75 -11.83
CA ASP A 286 13.58 -14.72 -12.26
C ASP A 286 12.39 -14.80 -11.28
N ILE A 287 12.64 -14.79 -9.97
CA ILE A 287 11.56 -14.74 -8.96
C ILE A 287 10.78 -13.41 -8.99
N THR A 288 11.45 -12.31 -9.32
CA THR A 288 10.79 -11.01 -9.51
C THR A 288 9.79 -11.07 -10.67
N GLU A 289 10.22 -11.53 -11.85
CA GLU A 289 9.33 -11.68 -13.00
C GLU A 289 8.14 -12.57 -12.65
N GLU A 290 8.36 -13.66 -11.92
CA GLU A 290 7.30 -14.57 -11.50
C GLU A 290 6.29 -13.91 -10.56
N ILE A 291 6.76 -13.18 -9.53
CA ILE A 291 5.88 -12.48 -8.58
C ILE A 291 5.00 -11.47 -9.31
N PHE A 292 5.58 -10.58 -10.13
CA PHE A 292 4.82 -9.55 -10.82
C PHE A 292 3.82 -10.15 -11.82
N THR A 293 4.25 -11.12 -12.61
CA THR A 293 3.40 -11.80 -13.60
C THR A 293 2.24 -12.55 -12.95
N LYS A 294 2.50 -13.38 -11.92
CA LYS A 294 1.46 -14.16 -11.25
C LYS A 294 0.49 -13.26 -10.49
N CYS A 295 0.95 -12.19 -9.84
CA CYS A 295 0.08 -11.22 -9.19
C CYS A 295 -0.83 -10.52 -10.21
N ALA A 296 -0.31 -10.07 -11.37
CA ALA A 296 -1.11 -9.47 -12.42
C ALA A 296 -2.17 -10.44 -12.95
N MET A 297 -1.79 -11.67 -13.27
CA MET A 297 -2.71 -12.73 -13.71
C MET A 297 -3.79 -13.02 -12.65
N LYS A 298 -3.42 -13.04 -11.37
CA LYS A 298 -4.35 -13.30 -10.26
C LYS A 298 -5.44 -12.24 -10.11
N VAL A 299 -5.09 -10.97 -10.24
CA VAL A 299 -6.02 -9.88 -9.92
C VAL A 299 -6.65 -9.24 -11.16
N LEU A 300 -5.98 -9.31 -12.31
CA LEU A 300 -6.44 -8.69 -13.57
C LEU A 300 -6.77 -9.71 -14.66
N GLY A 301 -6.26 -10.96 -14.57
CA GLY A 301 -6.40 -11.99 -15.59
C GLY A 301 -5.55 -11.76 -16.84
N THR A 302 -4.61 -10.81 -16.79
CA THR A 302 -3.70 -10.47 -17.89
C THR A 302 -2.38 -9.91 -17.38
N THR A 303 -1.31 -10.08 -18.17
CA THR A 303 0.00 -9.44 -17.93
C THR A 303 0.14 -8.10 -18.64
N LYS A 304 -0.77 -7.79 -19.59
CA LYS A 304 -0.79 -6.51 -20.30
C LYS A 304 -1.73 -5.56 -19.58
N ILE A 305 -1.17 -4.50 -19.02
CA ILE A 305 -1.87 -3.54 -18.18
C ILE A 305 -1.70 -2.13 -18.72
N THR A 306 -2.61 -1.24 -18.33
CA THR A 306 -2.42 0.20 -18.51
C THR A 306 -2.20 0.82 -17.13
N TYR A 307 -1.11 1.54 -16.95
CA TYR A 307 -0.80 2.25 -15.71
C TYR A 307 -0.56 3.72 -16.00
N GLN A 308 -1.39 4.59 -15.43
CA GLN A 308 -1.36 6.05 -15.63
C GLN A 308 -1.30 6.44 -17.11
N GLY A 309 -2.08 5.74 -17.95
CA GLY A 309 -2.17 5.97 -19.38
C GLY A 309 -1.04 5.39 -20.21
N GLN A 310 -0.12 4.63 -19.63
CA GLN A 310 0.95 3.93 -20.31
C GLN A 310 0.66 2.44 -20.39
N ASP A 311 0.81 1.83 -21.57
CA ASP A 311 0.69 0.40 -21.75
C ASP A 311 1.97 -0.31 -21.32
N ILE A 312 1.85 -1.27 -20.40
CA ILE A 312 2.94 -2.02 -19.79
C ILE A 312 2.68 -3.51 -19.98
N ASP A 313 3.69 -4.25 -20.41
CA ASP A 313 3.64 -5.70 -20.56
C ASP A 313 4.52 -6.38 -19.50
N LEU A 314 3.88 -6.99 -18.51
CA LEU A 314 4.53 -7.73 -17.42
C LEU A 314 4.82 -9.21 -17.79
N THR A 315 4.71 -9.58 -19.07
CA THR A 315 5.06 -10.93 -19.53
C THR A 315 6.55 -11.19 -19.31
N PRO A 316 6.97 -12.36 -18.80
CA PRO A 316 8.39 -12.68 -18.55
C PRO A 316 9.27 -12.48 -19.79
N GLY A 317 10.55 -12.19 -19.51
CA GLY A 317 11.55 -11.86 -20.53
C GLY A 317 11.83 -10.35 -20.55
N TRP A 318 11.83 -9.73 -19.39
CA TRP A 318 12.08 -8.30 -19.21
C TRP A 318 13.50 -7.91 -19.70
N LYS A 319 13.64 -6.66 -20.17
CA LYS A 319 14.95 -6.14 -20.60
C LYS A 319 15.92 -6.17 -19.41
N ARG A 320 17.14 -6.68 -19.65
CA ARG A 320 18.27 -6.63 -18.71
C ARG A 320 19.36 -5.79 -19.33
N ILE A 321 19.79 -4.70 -18.71
CA ILE A 321 20.82 -3.79 -19.21
C ILE A 321 21.65 -3.26 -18.06
N THR A 322 22.98 -3.13 -18.25
CA THR A 322 23.84 -2.55 -17.21
C THR A 322 23.54 -1.07 -17.01
N MET A 323 23.79 -0.57 -15.80
CA MET A 323 23.62 0.85 -15.48
C MET A 323 24.45 1.71 -16.44
N ILE A 324 25.70 1.34 -16.68
CA ILE A 324 26.62 2.08 -17.59
C ILE A 324 26.13 2.05 -19.04
N ASP A 325 25.70 0.88 -19.55
CA ASP A 325 25.20 0.79 -20.93
C ASP A 325 23.89 1.57 -21.10
N SER A 326 23.03 1.60 -20.11
CA SER A 326 21.79 2.38 -20.14
C SER A 326 22.07 3.88 -20.24
N ILE A 327 23.08 4.38 -19.51
CA ILE A 327 23.52 5.78 -19.59
C ILE A 327 24.13 6.06 -20.98
N LYS A 328 24.97 5.16 -21.47
CA LYS A 328 25.57 5.28 -22.80
C LYS A 328 24.52 5.32 -23.89
N GLU A 329 23.47 4.46 -23.83
CA GLU A 329 22.35 4.50 -24.78
C GLU A 329 21.59 5.83 -24.69
N ALA A 330 21.39 6.38 -23.48
CA ALA A 330 20.55 7.57 -23.27
C ALA A 330 21.25 8.89 -23.62
N CYS A 331 22.53 9.07 -23.25
CA CYS A 331 23.21 10.36 -23.38
C CYS A 331 24.60 10.30 -24.06
N GLY A 332 25.06 9.10 -24.46
CA GLY A 332 26.33 8.92 -25.19
C GLY A 332 27.59 8.95 -24.32
N VAL A 333 27.46 9.01 -22.98
CA VAL A 333 28.61 8.96 -22.06
C VAL A 333 28.89 7.52 -21.67
N ASP A 334 30.12 7.06 -21.94
CA ASP A 334 30.56 5.70 -21.58
C ASP A 334 31.42 5.72 -20.34
N PHE A 335 30.84 5.38 -19.19
CA PHE A 335 31.57 5.31 -17.92
C PHE A 335 32.58 4.16 -17.84
N ASN A 336 32.60 3.20 -18.78
CA ASN A 336 33.68 2.21 -18.85
C ASN A 336 35.04 2.84 -19.20
N GLU A 337 35.03 3.96 -19.93
CA GLU A 337 36.21 4.70 -20.33
C GLU A 337 36.70 5.69 -19.26
N ILE A 338 35.84 6.02 -18.26
CA ILE A 338 36.11 6.98 -17.18
C ILE A 338 36.62 6.23 -15.96
N ASN A 339 37.87 6.49 -15.54
CA ASN A 339 38.55 5.68 -14.53
C ASN A 339 38.87 6.40 -13.22
N SER A 340 38.60 7.71 -13.10
CA SER A 340 38.80 8.47 -11.86
C SER A 340 37.60 9.28 -11.45
N ASP A 341 37.53 9.64 -10.18
CA ASP A 341 36.50 10.48 -9.60
C ASP A 341 36.51 11.89 -10.21
N GLU A 342 37.73 12.46 -10.39
CA GLU A 342 37.91 13.80 -10.93
C GLU A 342 37.42 13.90 -12.39
N GLU A 343 37.67 12.84 -13.20
CA GLU A 343 37.21 12.77 -14.58
C GLU A 343 35.66 12.68 -14.66
N ALA A 344 35.05 11.86 -13.79
CA ALA A 344 33.61 11.72 -13.69
C ALA A 344 32.96 13.05 -13.30
N VAL A 345 33.45 13.70 -12.24
CA VAL A 345 32.97 15.01 -11.77
C VAL A 345 33.12 16.10 -12.86
N LYS A 346 34.23 16.09 -13.60
CA LYS A 346 34.43 17.03 -14.73
C LYS A 346 33.34 16.85 -15.80
N ILE A 347 33.05 15.62 -16.19
CA ILE A 347 32.03 15.32 -17.20
C ILE A 347 30.63 15.72 -16.71
N ALA A 348 30.30 15.50 -15.44
CA ALA A 348 29.04 15.96 -14.86
C ALA A 348 28.90 17.50 -14.98
N LYS A 349 29.93 18.23 -14.60
CA LYS A 349 29.94 19.71 -14.71
C LYS A 349 29.85 20.19 -16.17
N GLU A 350 30.53 19.55 -17.10
CA GLU A 350 30.46 19.86 -18.54
C GLU A 350 29.04 19.62 -19.12
N ARG A 351 28.27 18.69 -18.54
CA ARG A 351 26.88 18.41 -18.89
C ARG A 351 25.88 19.29 -18.11
N GLY A 352 26.34 20.17 -17.24
CA GLY A 352 25.51 21.08 -16.45
C GLY A 352 24.76 20.40 -15.32
N LEU A 353 25.22 19.20 -14.88
CA LEU A 353 24.65 18.51 -13.73
C LEU A 353 25.23 19.13 -12.45
N GLU A 354 24.33 19.49 -11.54
CA GLU A 354 24.69 19.94 -10.19
C GLU A 354 24.95 18.71 -9.32
N ILE A 355 26.16 18.59 -8.77
CA ILE A 355 26.48 17.54 -7.81
C ILE A 355 26.01 18.03 -6.44
N PRO A 356 25.03 17.37 -5.80
CA PRO A 356 24.57 17.77 -4.48
C PRO A 356 25.68 17.79 -3.44
N ASP A 357 25.67 18.73 -2.50
CA ASP A 357 26.67 18.86 -1.42
C ASP A 357 26.76 17.58 -0.54
N SER A 358 25.69 16.77 -0.50
CA SER A 358 25.65 15.49 0.19
C SER A 358 26.34 14.35 -0.58
N THR A 359 26.64 14.54 -1.87
CA THR A 359 27.25 13.54 -2.72
C THR A 359 28.76 13.51 -2.50
N LYS A 360 29.28 12.35 -2.21
CA LYS A 360 30.72 12.13 -2.12
C LYS A 360 31.30 12.14 -3.53
N GLU A 361 31.59 13.08 -4.17
CA GLU A 361 32.13 13.25 -5.53
C GLU A 361 32.91 12.03 -6.10
N THR A 362 32.38 10.80 -5.87
CA THR A 362 32.96 9.57 -6.39
C THR A 362 32.43 9.28 -7.79
N ARG A 363 33.16 8.47 -8.55
CA ARG A 363 32.70 8.00 -9.86
C ARG A 363 31.32 7.31 -9.75
N GLY A 364 31.10 6.52 -8.70
CA GLY A 364 29.84 5.84 -8.46
C GLY A 364 28.67 6.77 -8.23
N ASP A 365 28.84 7.82 -7.42
CA ASP A 365 27.83 8.85 -7.21
C ASP A 365 27.48 9.59 -8.50
N VAL A 366 28.48 9.91 -9.32
CA VAL A 366 28.27 10.57 -10.61
C VAL A 366 27.54 9.67 -11.60
N ILE A 367 27.83 8.37 -11.63
CA ILE A 367 27.08 7.39 -12.44
C ILE A 367 25.60 7.39 -12.01
N SER A 368 25.30 7.37 -10.70
CA SER A 368 23.93 7.44 -10.19
C SER A 368 23.23 8.74 -10.66
N LEU A 369 23.89 9.88 -10.54
CA LEU A 369 23.36 11.17 -10.97
C LEU A 369 23.01 11.17 -12.46
N PHE A 370 23.86 10.58 -13.32
CA PHE A 370 23.58 10.46 -14.76
C PHE A 370 22.40 9.52 -15.03
N PHE A 371 22.30 8.44 -14.28
CA PHE A 371 21.18 7.53 -14.41
C PHE A 371 19.86 8.20 -14.05
N ASP A 372 19.78 8.90 -12.93
CA ASP A 372 18.59 9.59 -12.46
C ASP A 372 18.13 10.67 -13.45
N GLU A 373 19.09 11.41 -14.04
CA GLU A 373 18.76 12.48 -14.97
C GLU A 373 18.35 12.01 -16.36
N TYR A 374 19.10 11.03 -16.94
CA TYR A 374 18.93 10.66 -18.34
C TYR A 374 18.18 9.36 -18.60
N VAL A 375 18.14 8.43 -17.62
CA VAL A 375 17.66 7.05 -17.85
C VAL A 375 16.36 6.75 -17.13
N GLU A 376 16.26 6.96 -15.82
CA GLU A 376 15.17 6.47 -14.97
C GLU A 376 13.78 6.72 -15.57
N LYS A 377 13.48 7.96 -15.94
CA LYS A 377 12.18 8.38 -16.47
C LYS A 377 11.83 7.78 -17.85
N THR A 378 12.82 7.22 -18.55
CA THR A 378 12.64 6.60 -19.87
C THR A 378 12.25 5.12 -19.79
N LEU A 379 12.41 4.50 -18.63
CA LEU A 379 12.19 3.08 -18.40
C LEU A 379 10.69 2.75 -18.21
N ILE A 380 9.93 2.79 -19.30
CA ILE A 380 8.48 2.56 -19.27
C ILE A 380 8.16 1.07 -19.11
N GLN A 381 8.76 0.22 -19.96
CA GLN A 381 8.58 -1.23 -19.87
C GLN A 381 9.42 -1.83 -18.74
N PRO A 382 9.00 -2.96 -18.16
CA PRO A 382 9.74 -3.64 -17.11
C PRO A 382 11.20 -3.86 -17.53
N THR A 383 12.13 -3.33 -16.75
CA THR A 383 13.57 -3.37 -17.05
C THR A 383 14.35 -3.60 -15.78
N PHE A 384 15.29 -4.55 -15.81
CA PHE A 384 16.33 -4.71 -14.81
C PHE A 384 17.54 -3.86 -15.21
N ILE A 385 17.89 -2.92 -14.35
CA ILE A 385 19.16 -2.19 -14.42
C ILE A 385 20.11 -2.91 -13.46
N TYR A 386 21.27 -3.37 -13.95
CA TYR A 386 22.19 -4.16 -13.15
C TYR A 386 23.65 -3.67 -13.25
N ASP A 387 24.56 -4.25 -12.48
CA ASP A 387 25.96 -3.85 -12.35
C ASP A 387 26.13 -2.41 -11.82
N TYR A 388 25.58 -2.19 -10.62
CA TYR A 388 25.69 -0.91 -9.90
C TYR A 388 27.12 -0.68 -9.38
N PRO A 389 27.57 0.59 -9.28
CA PRO A 389 28.86 0.93 -8.65
C PRO A 389 28.95 0.47 -7.19
N VAL A 390 30.15 0.07 -6.78
CA VAL A 390 30.42 -0.40 -5.42
C VAL A 390 30.24 0.69 -4.37
N GLU A 391 30.50 1.93 -4.72
CA GLU A 391 30.42 3.11 -3.84
C GLU A 391 28.99 3.31 -3.30
N ILE A 392 27.99 3.02 -4.12
CA ILE A 392 26.57 3.17 -3.78
C ILE A 392 25.87 1.84 -3.44
N SER A 393 26.64 0.75 -3.23
CA SER A 393 26.11 -0.60 -3.02
C SER A 393 26.78 -1.30 -1.82
N PRO A 394 26.56 -0.78 -0.57
CA PRO A 394 27.38 -1.17 0.58
C PRO A 394 27.17 -2.62 1.05
N LEU A 395 26.10 -3.30 0.64
CA LEU A 395 25.72 -4.65 1.09
C LEU A 395 25.77 -5.69 -0.03
N ALA A 396 26.06 -5.25 -1.27
CA ALA A 396 26.10 -6.11 -2.45
C ALA A 396 27.52 -6.65 -2.72
N LYS A 397 27.59 -7.89 -3.18
CA LYS A 397 28.83 -8.55 -3.59
C LYS A 397 29.46 -7.86 -4.80
N ARG A 398 30.79 -7.70 -4.80
CA ARG A 398 31.51 -7.21 -5.98
C ARG A 398 31.38 -8.17 -7.16
N SER A 399 31.23 -7.60 -8.34
CA SER A 399 31.29 -8.38 -9.57
C SER A 399 32.68 -8.97 -9.76
N SER A 400 32.73 -10.25 -10.10
CA SER A 400 34.01 -10.94 -10.44
C SER A 400 34.62 -10.46 -11.75
N LYS A 401 33.83 -9.80 -12.61
CA LYS A 401 34.27 -9.28 -13.92
C LYS A 401 34.90 -7.89 -13.81
N ASP A 402 34.33 -7.02 -12.99
CA ASP A 402 34.83 -5.68 -12.70
C ASP A 402 34.61 -5.35 -11.22
N PRO A 403 35.64 -5.29 -10.39
CA PRO A 403 35.55 -5.06 -8.95
C PRO A 403 35.06 -3.65 -8.59
N ARG A 404 34.91 -2.73 -9.55
CA ARG A 404 34.30 -1.40 -9.37
C ARG A 404 32.78 -1.49 -9.36
N LEU A 405 32.22 -2.62 -9.82
CA LEU A 405 30.78 -2.89 -9.92
C LEU A 405 30.37 -3.98 -8.94
N THR A 406 29.07 -4.10 -8.73
CA THR A 406 28.46 -5.12 -7.86
C THR A 406 27.43 -5.94 -8.62
N GLU A 407 27.22 -7.17 -8.20
CA GLU A 407 26.10 -8.02 -8.64
C GLU A 407 24.79 -7.56 -8.00
N ARG A 408 24.33 -6.35 -8.38
CA ARG A 408 23.13 -5.69 -7.91
C ARG A 408 22.24 -5.29 -9.08
N PHE A 409 20.96 -5.37 -8.91
CA PHE A 409 20.01 -4.77 -9.85
C PHE A 409 18.88 -4.03 -9.13
N GLU A 410 18.26 -3.10 -9.84
CA GLU A 410 16.99 -2.52 -9.49
C GLU A 410 15.98 -2.75 -10.63
N ILE A 411 14.69 -2.75 -10.23
CA ILE A 411 13.55 -3.03 -11.12
C ILE A 411 12.85 -1.72 -11.43
N PHE A 412 12.78 -1.35 -12.72
CA PHE A 412 12.08 -0.15 -13.17
C PHE A 412 10.88 -0.49 -14.04
N ILE A 413 9.74 0.18 -13.77
CA ILE A 413 8.50 0.09 -14.56
C ILE A 413 7.83 1.47 -14.53
N GLY A 414 7.45 2.01 -15.70
CA GLY A 414 6.78 3.31 -15.77
C GLY A 414 7.61 4.46 -15.21
N GLY A 415 8.94 4.42 -15.37
CA GLY A 415 9.88 5.42 -14.87
C GLY A 415 9.98 5.45 -13.34
N ARG A 416 9.80 4.31 -12.66
CA ARG A 416 9.85 4.20 -11.20
C ARG A 416 10.51 2.88 -10.79
N GLU A 417 11.27 2.92 -9.70
CA GLU A 417 11.83 1.75 -9.03
C GLU A 417 10.73 0.98 -8.27
N TYR A 418 10.74 -0.34 -8.37
CA TYR A 418 9.84 -1.27 -7.68
C TYR A 418 10.52 -2.20 -6.69
N GLY A 419 11.82 -2.38 -6.81
CA GLY A 419 12.59 -3.22 -5.93
C GLY A 419 14.08 -3.20 -6.23
N ASN A 420 14.84 -3.73 -5.30
CA ASN A 420 16.29 -3.78 -5.30
C ASN A 420 16.75 -5.18 -4.86
N ALA A 421 17.76 -5.73 -5.53
CA ALA A 421 18.26 -7.06 -5.25
C ALA A 421 19.73 -7.19 -5.61
N PHE A 422 20.40 -8.13 -4.97
CA PHE A 422 21.80 -8.39 -5.23
C PHE A 422 22.24 -9.79 -4.77
N SER A 423 23.39 -10.26 -5.30
CA SER A 423 24.15 -11.28 -4.62
C SER A 423 24.75 -10.66 -3.36
N GLU A 424 24.51 -11.30 -2.22
CA GLU A 424 24.83 -10.74 -0.92
C GLU A 424 26.35 -10.72 -0.66
N LEU A 425 26.83 -9.60 -0.12
CA LEU A 425 28.19 -9.52 0.39
C LEU A 425 28.32 -10.43 1.62
N ASN A 426 29.09 -11.47 1.51
CA ASN A 426 29.34 -12.45 2.57
C ASN A 426 30.79 -12.48 3.05
N ASP A 427 31.63 -11.53 2.61
CA ASP A 427 33.00 -11.31 3.10
C ASP A 427 32.95 -10.34 4.29
N PRO A 428 33.26 -10.81 5.54
CA PRO A 428 33.18 -9.94 6.73
C PRO A 428 34.23 -8.82 6.68
N ILE A 429 35.35 -9.01 5.99
CA ILE A 429 36.42 -8.00 5.91
C ILE A 429 35.97 -6.84 4.99
N ASP A 430 35.49 -7.15 3.78
CA ASP A 430 34.96 -6.13 2.87
C ASP A 430 33.74 -5.44 3.48
N GLN A 431 32.86 -6.18 4.16
CA GLN A 431 31.67 -5.61 4.82
C GLN A 431 32.04 -4.63 5.93
N TYR A 432 33.05 -4.97 6.76
CA TYR A 432 33.52 -4.08 7.81
C TYR A 432 34.07 -2.77 7.24
N GLU A 433 34.86 -2.82 6.18
CA GLU A 433 35.42 -1.62 5.54
C GLU A 433 34.34 -0.74 4.92
N ARG A 434 33.26 -1.33 4.38
CA ARG A 434 32.13 -0.58 3.85
C ARG A 434 31.30 0.08 4.97
N PHE A 435 31.02 -0.61 6.06
CA PHE A 435 30.36 -0.03 7.22
C PHE A 435 31.19 1.11 7.83
N LYS A 436 32.48 0.95 7.92
CA LYS A 436 33.38 2.01 8.39
C LYS A 436 33.26 3.29 7.54
N LYS A 437 33.21 3.16 6.22
CA LYS A 437 32.98 4.31 5.33
C LYS A 437 31.62 4.96 5.55
N GLN A 438 30.55 4.18 5.81
CA GLN A 438 29.24 4.70 6.15
C GLN A 438 29.27 5.49 7.48
N VAL A 439 29.94 4.95 8.49
CA VAL A 439 30.13 5.65 9.78
C VAL A 439 30.91 6.96 9.61
N GLU A 440 31.95 6.97 8.78
CA GLU A 440 32.69 8.19 8.44
C GLU A 440 31.79 9.24 7.78
N ALA A 441 30.93 8.82 6.82
CA ALA A 441 29.93 9.69 6.20
C ALA A 441 28.92 10.25 7.21
N ARG A 442 28.42 9.38 8.10
CA ARG A 442 27.51 9.78 9.17
C ARG A 442 28.13 10.82 10.09
N ASN A 443 29.38 10.63 10.49
CA ASN A 443 30.13 11.59 11.32
C ASN A 443 30.41 12.90 10.58
N ALA A 444 30.42 12.90 9.26
CA ALA A 444 30.54 14.09 8.42
C ALA A 444 29.16 14.81 8.20
N GLY A 445 28.07 14.27 8.75
CA GLY A 445 26.73 14.91 8.71
C GLY A 445 25.71 14.22 7.83
N ASP A 446 26.01 13.09 7.23
CA ASP A 446 25.04 12.30 6.47
C ASP A 446 24.14 11.50 7.45
N GLU A 447 22.96 12.04 7.74
CA GLU A 447 22.00 11.40 8.68
C GLU A 447 21.38 10.11 8.15
N GLU A 448 21.48 9.83 6.84
CA GLU A 448 20.95 8.62 6.19
C GLU A 448 21.98 7.49 6.16
N ALA A 449 23.27 7.80 6.33
CA ALA A 449 24.33 6.79 6.35
C ALA A 449 24.15 5.80 7.50
N GLY A 450 24.48 4.53 7.24
CA GLY A 450 24.35 3.42 8.18
C GLY A 450 25.22 3.56 9.45
N MET A 451 24.86 2.80 10.47
CA MET A 451 25.65 2.65 11.70
C MET A 451 26.53 1.40 11.60
N MET A 452 27.61 1.32 12.42
CA MET A 452 28.37 0.10 12.58
C MET A 452 27.53 -0.95 13.31
N ASP A 453 27.36 -2.12 12.70
CA ASP A 453 26.72 -3.29 13.32
C ASP A 453 27.80 -4.38 13.50
N GLU A 454 28.50 -4.32 14.65
CA GLU A 454 29.55 -5.26 14.97
C GLU A 454 29.03 -6.70 15.14
N ASP A 455 27.83 -6.87 15.64
CA ASP A 455 27.18 -8.18 15.77
C ASP A 455 26.87 -8.80 14.39
N PHE A 456 26.50 -7.99 13.40
CA PHE A 456 26.35 -8.48 12.04
C PHE A 456 27.68 -8.88 11.41
N ILE A 457 28.75 -8.11 11.63
CA ILE A 457 30.10 -8.51 11.19
C ILE A 457 30.50 -9.85 11.84
N GLN A 458 30.30 -9.98 13.15
CA GLN A 458 30.53 -11.23 13.85
C GLN A 458 29.71 -12.39 13.30
N ALA A 459 28.44 -12.16 12.94
CA ALA A 459 27.61 -13.16 12.29
C ALA A 459 28.24 -13.63 10.96
N LEU A 460 28.70 -12.71 10.12
CA LEU A 460 29.39 -13.06 8.87
C LEU A 460 30.70 -13.85 9.09
N GLU A 461 31.40 -13.59 10.18
CA GLU A 461 32.62 -14.34 10.55
C GLU A 461 32.34 -15.82 10.87
N TYR A 462 31.10 -16.16 11.30
CA TYR A 462 30.69 -17.58 11.41
C TYR A 462 30.46 -18.24 10.06
N GLY A 463 30.38 -17.47 8.97
CA GLY A 463 30.22 -17.94 7.62
C GLY A 463 28.77 -17.81 7.11
N MET A 464 28.57 -16.97 6.13
CA MET A 464 27.31 -16.90 5.37
C MET A 464 27.52 -17.55 4.00
N PRO A 465 26.69 -18.51 3.58
CA PRO A 465 26.79 -19.09 2.24
C PRO A 465 26.60 -18.03 1.16
N PRO A 466 26.97 -18.29 -0.11
CA PRO A 466 26.50 -17.47 -1.24
C PRO A 466 25.00 -17.34 -1.17
N THR A 467 24.47 -16.13 -1.29
CA THR A 467 23.04 -15.84 -1.04
C THR A 467 22.57 -14.78 -2.01
N GLY A 468 21.39 -14.97 -2.61
CA GLY A 468 20.65 -13.94 -3.31
C GLY A 468 19.62 -13.29 -2.38
N GLY A 469 19.51 -11.96 -2.43
CA GLY A 469 18.53 -11.20 -1.68
C GLY A 469 17.72 -10.25 -2.57
N LEU A 470 16.45 -10.06 -2.25
CA LEU A 470 15.51 -9.23 -3.02
C LEU A 470 14.58 -8.48 -2.09
N GLY A 471 14.45 -7.17 -2.29
CA GLY A 471 13.46 -6.32 -1.66
C GLY A 471 12.47 -5.76 -2.68
N ILE A 472 11.16 -5.88 -2.42
CA ILE A 472 10.10 -5.33 -3.27
C ILE A 472 9.19 -4.42 -2.44
N GLY A 473 8.90 -3.21 -2.95
CA GLY A 473 7.90 -2.33 -2.41
C GLY A 473 6.49 -2.85 -2.71
N VAL A 474 5.84 -3.50 -1.75
CA VAL A 474 4.49 -4.08 -1.92
C VAL A 474 3.47 -3.00 -2.26
N ASP A 475 3.56 -1.82 -1.63
CA ASP A 475 2.65 -0.71 -1.93
C ASP A 475 2.78 -0.24 -3.39
N ARG A 476 4.01 -0.18 -3.93
CA ARG A 476 4.27 0.17 -5.34
C ARG A 476 3.70 -0.88 -6.30
N LEU A 477 3.85 -2.17 -6.00
CA LEU A 477 3.24 -3.25 -6.79
C LEU A 477 1.71 -3.15 -6.78
N VAL A 478 1.12 -2.84 -5.63
CA VAL A 478 -0.33 -2.62 -5.54
C VAL A 478 -0.76 -1.40 -6.35
N MET A 479 -0.01 -0.29 -6.29
CA MET A 479 -0.28 0.90 -7.13
C MET A 479 -0.28 0.55 -8.61
N LEU A 480 0.71 -0.21 -9.08
CA LEU A 480 0.83 -0.65 -10.47
C LEU A 480 -0.40 -1.46 -10.91
N LEU A 481 -0.80 -2.46 -10.12
CA LEU A 481 -1.88 -3.39 -10.46
C LEU A 481 -3.30 -2.85 -10.18
N THR A 482 -3.42 -1.68 -9.55
CA THR A 482 -4.70 -1.01 -9.30
C THR A 482 -4.84 0.34 -10.00
N ASP A 483 -3.88 0.69 -10.86
CA ASP A 483 -3.79 1.98 -11.54
C ASP A 483 -3.86 3.18 -10.56
N ALA A 484 -3.29 3.03 -9.37
CA ALA A 484 -3.29 4.07 -8.36
C ALA A 484 -2.15 5.08 -8.60
N ALA A 485 -2.49 6.36 -8.66
CA ALA A 485 -1.52 7.43 -8.91
C ALA A 485 -0.65 7.75 -7.67
N SER A 486 -1.20 7.52 -6.45
CA SER A 486 -0.58 7.86 -5.19
C SER A 486 -0.54 6.68 -4.24
N ILE A 487 0.54 6.56 -3.47
CA ILE A 487 0.66 5.58 -2.38
C ILE A 487 -0.48 5.69 -1.36
N ARG A 488 -1.03 6.89 -1.17
CA ARG A 488 -2.17 7.14 -0.28
C ARG A 488 -3.46 6.46 -0.75
N ASP A 489 -3.58 6.17 -2.04
CA ASP A 489 -4.73 5.46 -2.60
C ASP A 489 -4.74 3.98 -2.19
N VAL A 490 -3.58 3.40 -1.96
CA VAL A 490 -3.40 1.98 -1.60
C VAL A 490 -3.13 1.75 -0.12
N LEU A 491 -3.11 2.81 0.69
CA LEU A 491 -3.06 2.76 2.16
C LEU A 491 -4.43 3.11 2.74
N LEU A 492 -4.93 2.28 3.66
CA LEU A 492 -6.23 2.54 4.31
C LEU A 492 -6.19 3.86 5.10
N PHE A 493 -5.16 4.06 5.88
CA PHE A 493 -4.96 5.26 6.71
C PHE A 493 -3.55 5.81 6.48
N PRO A 494 -3.34 6.57 5.39
CA PRO A 494 -2.04 7.19 5.13
C PRO A 494 -1.75 8.28 6.16
N THR A 495 -0.47 8.54 6.39
CA THR A 495 -0.04 9.68 7.22
C THR A 495 -0.40 10.98 6.50
N MET A 496 -1.06 11.89 7.23
CA MET A 496 -1.52 13.17 6.71
C MET A 496 -0.96 14.32 7.55
N LYS A 497 -0.64 15.43 6.90
CA LYS A 497 -0.26 16.66 7.63
C LYS A 497 -1.43 17.12 8.52
N PRO A 498 -1.19 17.59 9.75
CA PRO A 498 -2.24 18.18 10.58
C PRO A 498 -2.99 19.28 9.82
N LEU A 499 -4.28 19.42 10.07
CA LEU A 499 -5.06 20.58 9.64
C LEU A 499 -4.68 21.71 10.63
N ASN A 500 -4.16 22.83 10.12
CA ASN A 500 -3.90 24.04 10.92
C ASN A 500 -5.21 24.69 11.35
#